data_6b61c1b53a79ceb799343613592015da
#
_entry.id   6b61c1b53a79ceb799343613592015da
#
_cell.length_a   1.000
_cell.length_b   1.000
_cell.length_c   1.000
_cell.angle_alpha   90.00
_cell.angle_beta   90.00
_cell.angle_gamma   90.00
#
_symmetry.space_group_name_H-M   'P 1'
#
loop_
_entity.id
_entity.type
_entity.pdbx_description
1 polymer ?
#
loop_
_entity_poly.entity_id
_entity_poly.type
_entity_poly.pdbx_seq_one_letter_code
_entity_poly.pdbx_strand_id
1 'polypeptide(L)'
;MNHIRILVVDDHEVVRGLLRHLLEAENGWEVCGEASDGDEAVERSRALHPDVIVMDAVMPGCNGFEATREIMRSTPEIPVVITTLYEYPEVLRQAQNAGALGCVGKSNTTRLLIPAVKSAVGHHPFFPPLS
;
A
#
# COMPACT_ATOMS: atom_id res chain seq x y z
N MET A 1 -2.94 21.24 8.46
CA MET A 1 -2.42 20.10 9.19
C MET A 1 -2.97 18.82 8.62
N ASN A 2 -2.10 17.97 8.21
CA ASN A 2 -2.53 16.80 7.46
C ASN A 2 -2.62 15.57 8.33
N HIS A 3 -3.83 15.17 8.61
CA HIS A 3 -4.10 13.91 9.28
C HIS A 3 -4.28 12.87 8.18
N ILE A 4 -3.38 11.90 8.11
CA ILE A 4 -3.38 10.88 7.08
C ILE A 4 -3.74 9.54 7.72
N ARG A 5 -4.77 8.89 7.19
CA ARG A 5 -5.25 7.60 7.66
C ARG A 5 -4.81 6.53 6.68
N ILE A 6 -4.12 5.53 7.18
CA ILE A 6 -3.46 4.52 6.36
C ILE A 6 -3.97 3.14 6.71
N LEU A 7 -4.33 2.35 5.69
CA LEU A 7 -4.64 0.94 5.85
C LEU A 7 -3.39 0.16 5.43
N VAL A 8 -2.90 -0.70 6.32
CA VAL A 8 -1.70 -1.52 6.06
C VAL A 8 -2.13 -2.96 5.82
N VAL A 9 -1.74 -3.52 4.67
CA VAL A 9 -2.11 -4.87 4.27
C VAL A 9 -0.86 -5.70 4.02
N ASP A 10 -0.67 -6.74 4.82
CA ASP A 10 0.45 -7.67 4.70
C ASP A 10 0.07 -8.92 5.49
N ASP A 11 0.35 -10.11 4.96
CA ASP A 11 -0.03 -11.35 5.64
C ASP A 11 0.90 -11.70 6.80
N HIS A 12 2.02 -10.98 6.95
CA HIS A 12 2.96 -11.20 8.05
C HIS A 12 2.73 -10.19 9.15
N GLU A 13 2.31 -10.67 10.31
CA GLU A 13 2.00 -9.80 11.45
C GLU A 13 3.18 -8.94 11.86
N VAL A 14 4.39 -9.51 11.87
CA VAL A 14 5.59 -8.76 12.26
C VAL A 14 5.86 -7.62 11.27
N VAL A 15 5.70 -7.89 9.98
CA VAL A 15 5.90 -6.86 8.96
C VAL A 15 4.87 -5.75 9.12
N ARG A 16 3.59 -6.10 9.37
CA ARG A 16 2.56 -5.08 9.60
C ARG A 16 2.94 -4.18 10.78
N GLY A 17 3.45 -4.77 11.86
CA GLY A 17 3.86 -4.00 13.02
C GLY A 17 5.00 -3.05 12.73
N LEU A 18 5.98 -3.50 11.94
CA LEU A 18 7.10 -2.65 11.54
C LEU A 18 6.63 -1.50 10.65
N LEU A 19 5.74 -1.79 9.70
CA LEU A 19 5.19 -0.75 8.82
C LEU A 19 4.38 0.26 9.62
N ARG A 20 3.55 -0.21 10.57
CA ARG A 20 2.80 0.69 11.44
C ARG A 20 3.75 1.61 12.20
N HIS A 21 4.79 1.05 12.78
CA HIS A 21 5.75 1.83 13.55
C HIS A 21 6.41 2.91 12.67
N LEU A 22 6.84 2.52 11.48
CA LEU A 22 7.47 3.43 10.54
C LEU A 22 6.52 4.56 10.13
N LEU A 23 5.29 4.21 9.78
CA LEU A 23 4.33 5.19 9.29
C LEU A 23 3.85 6.13 10.40
N GLU A 24 3.60 5.60 11.59
CA GLU A 24 3.11 6.41 12.69
C GLU A 24 4.18 7.29 13.32
N ALA A 25 5.44 7.10 12.95
CA ALA A 25 6.50 8.02 13.35
C ALA A 25 6.37 9.38 12.65
N GLU A 26 5.62 9.43 11.52
CA GLU A 26 5.36 10.70 10.85
C GLU A 26 4.24 11.44 11.58
N ASN A 27 4.46 12.73 11.82
CA ASN A 27 3.51 13.55 12.56
C ASN A 27 2.17 13.65 11.83
N GLY A 28 1.09 13.31 12.53
CA GLY A 28 -0.26 13.38 11.96
C GLY A 28 -0.68 12.14 11.16
N TRP A 29 0.17 11.11 11.09
CA TRP A 29 -0.16 9.89 10.36
C TRP A 29 -0.65 8.82 11.33
N GLU A 30 -1.72 8.14 10.92
CA GLU A 30 -2.37 7.11 11.72
C GLU A 30 -2.62 5.87 10.87
N VAL A 31 -2.27 4.69 11.38
CA VAL A 31 -2.69 3.44 10.77
C VAL A 31 -4.09 3.14 11.30
N CYS A 32 -5.09 3.36 10.47
CA CYS A 32 -6.49 3.25 10.90
C CYS A 32 -7.00 1.82 10.88
N GLY A 33 -6.24 0.90 10.28
CA GLY A 33 -6.60 -0.50 10.25
C GLY A 33 -5.52 -1.34 9.61
N GLU A 34 -5.65 -2.65 9.75
CA GLU A 34 -4.75 -3.63 9.16
C GLU A 34 -5.56 -4.74 8.50
N ALA A 35 -4.98 -5.38 7.49
CA ALA A 35 -5.58 -6.54 6.84
C ALA A 35 -4.48 -7.53 6.53
N SER A 36 -4.83 -8.82 6.49
CA SER A 36 -3.86 -9.89 6.29
C SER A 36 -4.00 -10.60 4.93
N ASP A 37 -5.01 -10.24 4.15
CA ASP A 37 -5.18 -10.78 2.80
C ASP A 37 -5.94 -9.80 1.93
N GLY A 38 -6.06 -10.14 0.64
CA GLY A 38 -6.68 -9.24 -0.33
C GLY A 38 -8.17 -9.01 -0.12
N ASP A 39 -8.90 -10.05 0.26
CA ASP A 39 -10.33 -9.91 0.49
C ASP A 39 -10.60 -9.01 1.68
N GLU A 40 -9.85 -9.21 2.75
CA GLU A 40 -9.95 -8.35 3.93
C GLU A 40 -9.57 -6.91 3.59
N ALA A 41 -8.57 -6.72 2.73
CA ALA A 41 -8.16 -5.39 2.30
C ALA A 41 -9.29 -4.66 1.58
N VAL A 42 -9.99 -5.35 0.67
CA VAL A 42 -11.12 -4.76 -0.05
C VAL A 42 -12.23 -4.38 0.93
N GLU A 43 -12.56 -5.30 1.83
CA GLU A 43 -13.62 -5.05 2.81
C GLU A 43 -13.27 -3.87 3.71
N ARG A 44 -12.05 -3.83 4.23
CA ARG A 44 -11.61 -2.78 5.13
C ARG A 44 -11.50 -1.42 4.44
N SER A 45 -11.11 -1.42 3.16
CA SER A 45 -11.04 -0.16 2.43
C SER A 45 -12.42 0.48 2.29
N ARG A 46 -13.45 -0.35 2.09
CA ARG A 46 -14.82 0.14 2.02
C ARG A 46 -15.34 0.62 3.37
N ALA A 47 -15.01 -0.12 4.43
CA ALA A 47 -15.50 0.20 5.77
C ALA A 47 -14.79 1.42 6.37
N LEU A 48 -13.49 1.53 6.19
CA LEU A 48 -12.67 2.55 6.85
C LEU A 48 -12.42 3.78 6.00
N HIS A 49 -12.49 3.66 4.69
CA HIS A 49 -12.23 4.74 3.74
C HIS A 49 -10.90 5.45 4.05
N PRO A 50 -9.78 4.73 4.02
CA PRO A 50 -8.48 5.33 4.32
C PRO A 50 -8.06 6.35 3.26
N ASP A 51 -7.10 7.18 3.59
CA ASP A 51 -6.54 8.13 2.64
C ASP A 51 -5.56 7.47 1.68
N VAL A 52 -4.96 6.36 2.11
CA VAL A 52 -4.00 5.60 1.29
C VAL A 52 -3.92 4.18 1.85
N ILE A 53 -3.62 3.24 0.95
CA ILE A 53 -3.44 1.83 1.32
C ILE A 53 -2.03 1.42 0.97
N VAL A 54 -1.33 0.80 1.95
CA VAL A 54 -0.03 0.16 1.72
C VAL A 54 -0.31 -1.33 1.59
N MET A 55 -0.08 -1.90 0.40
CA MET A 55 -0.55 -3.22 0.02
C MET A 55 0.60 -4.14 -0.37
N ASP A 56 0.74 -5.26 0.35
CA ASP A 56 1.70 -6.30 -0.03
C ASP A 56 1.26 -6.93 -1.38
N ALA A 57 2.22 -7.11 -2.28
CA ALA A 57 1.94 -7.67 -3.60
C ALA A 57 1.52 -9.15 -3.54
N VAL A 58 2.13 -9.93 -2.64
CA VAL A 58 1.93 -11.37 -2.60
C VAL A 58 1.35 -11.79 -1.25
N MET A 59 0.14 -12.32 -1.29
CA MET A 59 -0.56 -12.82 -0.09
C MET A 59 -1.35 -14.06 -0.47
N PRO A 60 -1.67 -14.94 0.50
CA PRO A 60 -2.50 -16.12 0.22
C PRO A 60 -3.87 -15.70 -0.34
N GLY A 61 -4.38 -16.49 -1.27
CA GLY A 61 -5.69 -16.22 -1.87
C GLY A 61 -5.64 -15.06 -2.83
N CYS A 62 -6.40 -14.02 -2.57
CA CYS A 62 -6.43 -12.82 -3.39
C CYS A 62 -5.14 -12.02 -3.17
N ASN A 63 -4.28 -11.94 -4.20
CA ASN A 63 -3.01 -11.22 -4.07
C ASN A 63 -3.22 -9.70 -4.13
N GLY A 64 -2.14 -8.95 -3.87
CA GLY A 64 -2.23 -7.49 -3.78
C GLY A 64 -2.61 -6.81 -5.08
N PHE A 65 -2.24 -7.37 -6.23
CA PHE A 65 -2.61 -6.79 -7.51
C PHE A 65 -4.11 -6.94 -7.77
N GLU A 66 -4.65 -8.13 -7.47
CA GLU A 66 -6.10 -8.38 -7.61
C GLU A 66 -6.90 -7.51 -6.67
N ALA A 67 -6.44 -7.40 -5.42
CA ALA A 67 -7.10 -6.54 -4.44
C ALA A 67 -7.09 -5.08 -4.89
N THR A 68 -5.96 -4.62 -5.44
CA THR A 68 -5.84 -3.26 -5.95
C THR A 68 -6.83 -3.01 -7.09
N ARG A 69 -6.95 -3.95 -8.03
CA ARG A 69 -7.93 -3.82 -9.12
C ARG A 69 -9.34 -3.68 -8.57
N GLU A 70 -9.68 -4.50 -7.58
CA GLU A 70 -11.01 -4.47 -6.97
C GLU A 70 -11.27 -3.15 -6.26
N ILE A 71 -10.29 -2.66 -5.53
CA ILE A 71 -10.38 -1.37 -4.84
C ILE A 71 -10.55 -0.24 -5.85
N MET A 72 -9.81 -0.27 -6.95
CA MET A 72 -9.93 0.76 -7.99
C MET A 72 -11.29 0.76 -8.66
N ARG A 73 -11.96 -0.41 -8.74
CA ARG A 73 -13.32 -0.46 -9.29
C ARG A 73 -14.34 0.16 -8.34
N SER A 74 -14.20 -0.09 -7.04
CA SER A 74 -15.21 0.33 -6.07
C SER A 74 -14.91 1.67 -5.42
N THR A 75 -13.64 2.00 -5.19
CA THR A 75 -13.24 3.24 -4.54
C THR A 75 -11.98 3.80 -5.22
N PRO A 76 -12.11 4.26 -6.49
CA PRO A 76 -10.93 4.68 -7.25
C PRO A 76 -10.21 5.90 -6.69
N GLU A 77 -10.83 6.61 -5.77
CA GLU A 77 -10.21 7.77 -5.15
C GLU A 77 -9.18 7.40 -4.07
N ILE A 78 -9.13 6.14 -3.63
CA ILE A 78 -8.19 5.72 -2.59
C ILE A 78 -6.92 5.19 -3.26
N PRO A 79 -5.79 5.92 -3.16
CA PRO A 79 -4.56 5.46 -3.80
C PRO A 79 -3.96 4.26 -3.07
N VAL A 80 -3.31 3.38 -3.85
CA VAL A 80 -2.66 2.18 -3.33
C VAL A 80 -1.18 2.25 -3.65
N VAL A 81 -0.35 2.00 -2.63
CA VAL A 81 1.10 1.83 -2.78
C VAL A 81 1.40 0.35 -2.53
N ILE A 82 1.94 -0.31 -3.54
CA ILE A 82 2.29 -1.73 -3.46
C ILE A 82 3.68 -1.88 -2.84
N THR A 83 3.84 -2.85 -1.93
CA THR A 83 5.16 -3.25 -1.44
C THR A 83 5.45 -4.66 -1.93
N THR A 84 6.70 -4.95 -2.28
CA THR A 84 7.05 -6.24 -2.85
C THR A 84 8.42 -6.72 -2.42
N LEU A 85 8.53 -8.04 -2.14
CA LEU A 85 9.82 -8.70 -1.97
C LEU A 85 10.45 -9.00 -3.32
N TYR A 86 9.64 -9.10 -4.37
CA TYR A 86 10.11 -9.48 -5.71
C TYR A 86 10.41 -8.21 -6.50
N GLU A 87 11.67 -7.78 -6.44
CA GLU A 87 12.08 -6.49 -6.97
C GLU A 87 12.53 -6.60 -8.43
N TYR A 88 11.61 -7.03 -9.29
CA TYR A 88 11.82 -7.12 -10.74
C TYR A 88 11.04 -6.02 -11.45
N PRO A 89 11.57 -5.48 -12.56
CA PRO A 89 10.84 -4.45 -13.31
C PRO A 89 9.43 -4.86 -13.73
N GLU A 90 9.22 -6.16 -13.95
CA GLU A 90 7.90 -6.69 -14.30
C GLU A 90 6.86 -6.39 -13.21
N VAL A 91 7.28 -6.38 -11.95
CA VAL A 91 6.38 -6.10 -10.83
C VAL A 91 5.88 -4.66 -10.89
N LEU A 92 6.74 -3.71 -11.29
CA LEU A 92 6.30 -2.32 -11.48
C LEU A 92 5.17 -2.24 -12.50
N ARG A 93 5.31 -2.98 -13.61
CA ARG A 93 4.30 -2.99 -14.66
C ARG A 93 2.99 -3.59 -14.15
N GLN A 94 3.07 -4.69 -13.40
CA GLN A 94 1.88 -5.30 -12.81
C GLN A 94 1.18 -4.35 -11.84
N ALA A 95 1.94 -3.63 -11.03
CA ALA A 95 1.39 -2.67 -10.09
C ALA A 95 0.67 -1.54 -10.84
N GLN A 96 1.31 -1.00 -11.87
CA GLN A 96 0.71 0.06 -12.68
C GLN A 96 -0.56 -0.43 -13.38
N ASN A 97 -0.53 -1.63 -13.95
CA ASN A 97 -1.70 -2.20 -14.63
C ASN A 97 -2.86 -2.45 -13.67
N ALA A 98 -2.56 -2.75 -12.42
CA ALA A 98 -3.61 -2.96 -11.42
C ALA A 98 -4.24 -1.65 -10.96
N GLY A 99 -3.62 -0.52 -11.26
CA GLY A 99 -4.11 0.79 -10.86
C GLY A 99 -3.44 1.36 -9.63
N ALA A 100 -2.35 0.72 -9.17
CA ALA A 100 -1.58 1.27 -8.04
C ALA A 100 -0.93 2.60 -8.45
N LEU A 101 -0.75 3.47 -7.47
CA LEU A 101 -0.12 4.76 -7.69
C LEU A 101 1.34 4.76 -7.26
N GLY A 102 1.78 3.71 -6.59
CA GLY A 102 3.18 3.57 -6.22
C GLY A 102 3.57 2.12 -6.01
N CYS A 103 4.87 1.86 -6.04
CA CYS A 103 5.41 0.53 -5.77
C CYS A 103 6.80 0.68 -5.16
N VAL A 104 7.03 0.02 -4.04
CA VAL A 104 8.28 0.12 -3.29
C VAL A 104 8.75 -1.29 -2.94
N GLY A 105 10.04 -1.58 -3.18
CA GLY A 105 10.63 -2.84 -2.75
C GLY A 105 10.72 -2.91 -1.24
N LYS A 106 10.47 -4.08 -0.67
CA LYS A 106 10.51 -4.25 0.78
C LYS A 106 11.90 -4.03 1.37
N SER A 107 12.95 -4.16 0.56
CA SER A 107 14.31 -3.85 0.99
C SER A 107 14.55 -2.36 1.16
N ASN A 108 13.65 -1.51 0.66
CA ASN A 108 13.80 -0.06 0.67
C ASN A 108 12.70 0.68 1.42
N THR A 109 11.89 -0.02 2.24
CA THR A 109 10.76 0.62 2.91
C THR A 109 11.19 1.71 3.89
N THR A 110 12.31 1.52 4.59
CA THR A 110 12.78 2.55 5.52
C THR A 110 13.16 3.85 4.82
N ARG A 111 13.53 3.78 3.55
CA ARG A 111 13.98 4.94 2.78
C ARG A 111 12.88 5.49 1.87
N LEU A 112 12.07 4.61 1.29
CA LEU A 112 11.16 5.01 0.21
C LEU A 112 9.68 4.99 0.56
N LEU A 113 9.27 4.30 1.64
CA LEU A 113 7.83 4.18 1.91
C LEU A 113 7.18 5.51 2.25
N ILE A 114 7.81 6.30 3.10
CA ILE A 114 7.26 7.61 3.48
C ILE A 114 7.11 8.52 2.24
N PRO A 115 8.16 8.69 1.41
CA PRO A 115 7.98 9.46 0.17
C PRO A 115 6.89 8.92 -0.74
N ALA A 116 6.76 7.58 -0.84
CA ALA A 116 5.74 6.97 -1.69
C ALA A 116 4.34 7.29 -1.19
N VAL A 117 4.12 7.21 0.12
CA VAL A 117 2.82 7.53 0.71
C VAL A 117 2.49 9.01 0.53
N LYS A 118 3.45 9.88 0.76
CA LYS A 118 3.26 11.33 0.54
C LYS A 118 2.85 11.61 -0.90
N SER A 119 3.53 10.97 -1.85
CA SER A 119 3.22 11.13 -3.26
C SER A 119 1.81 10.64 -3.58
N ALA A 120 1.45 9.47 -3.06
CA ALA A 120 0.14 8.87 -3.28
C ALA A 120 -1.00 9.74 -2.73
N VAL A 121 -0.81 10.28 -1.53
CA VAL A 121 -1.82 11.15 -0.92
C VAL A 121 -2.03 12.41 -1.78
N GLY A 122 -0.97 12.88 -2.45
CA GLY A 122 -1.07 13.99 -3.39
C GLY A 122 -1.52 13.58 -4.77
N HIS A 123 -1.86 12.31 -4.97
CA HIS A 123 -2.27 11.73 -6.26
C HIS A 123 -1.19 11.83 -7.32
N HIS A 124 0.07 11.67 -6.90
CA HIS A 124 1.22 11.63 -7.80
C HIS A 124 1.83 10.24 -7.82
N PRO A 125 2.21 9.72 -8.99
CA PRO A 125 2.81 8.38 -9.07
C PRO A 125 4.21 8.35 -8.44
N PHE A 126 4.56 7.17 -7.91
CA PHE A 126 5.87 6.96 -7.31
C PHE A 126 6.33 5.54 -7.61
N PHE A 127 7.06 5.38 -8.71
CA PHE A 127 7.54 4.08 -9.17
C PHE A 127 9.05 4.12 -9.36
N PRO A 128 9.83 4.16 -8.27
CA PRO A 128 11.29 4.11 -8.38
C PRO A 128 11.71 2.76 -8.95
N PRO A 129 12.86 2.69 -9.64
CA PRO A 129 13.33 1.41 -10.16
C PRO A 129 13.48 0.39 -9.04
N LEU A 130 13.05 -0.84 -9.30
CA LEU A 130 13.27 -1.97 -8.42
C LEU A 130 14.60 -2.61 -8.79
N SER A 131 15.40 -2.96 -7.81
CA SER A 131 16.72 -3.51 -8.08
C SER A 131 16.93 -4.85 -7.40
#